data_71ff3511d13bca9d161b404393ec786f
#
_entry.id   71ff3511d13bca9d161b404393ec786f
#
_cell.length_a   1.000
_cell.length_b   1.000
_cell.length_c   1.000
_cell.angle_alpha   90.00
_cell.angle_beta   90.00
_cell.angle_gamma   90.00
#
_symmetry.space_group_name_H-M   'P 1'
#
loop_
_entity.id
_entity.type
_entity.pdbx_description
1 polymer ?
#
loop_
_entity_poly.entity_id
_entity_poly.type
_entity_poly.pdbx_seq_one_letter_code
_entity_poly.pdbx_strand_id
1 'polypeptide(L)'
;MRIIYILFLVLALWHRNKNTYIYFKTLTSVTFVVTGIYYGYQNQNFMLIPTLIGFLIGDIMLATKLRRSFLYGMGGFFLADLWLVYVLYGLKPVTVYDFILSMLVIVFVNMISQNPKMHLGHYKKPMYGYGFVLSLAVSNSMGCYLLYGTKSYLLLALGMAFYFVSDFLLMFQYFYKTQYRDALKIAKMLFYFIGAYLIACSIGR
;
A
#
# COMPACT_ATOMS: atom_id res chain seq x y z
N MET A 1 17.20 -9.60 9.00
CA MET A 1 15.89 -9.16 8.55
C MET A 1 15.66 -9.32 7.04
N ARG A 2 16.50 -8.76 6.15
CA ARG A 2 16.28 -8.78 4.67
C ARG A 2 16.13 -10.19 4.09
N ILE A 3 16.98 -11.13 4.46
CA ILE A 3 16.95 -12.52 3.95
C ILE A 3 15.64 -13.22 4.36
N ILE A 4 15.23 -13.05 5.62
CA ILE A 4 13.97 -13.63 6.14
C ILE A 4 12.77 -13.06 5.40
N TYR A 5 12.77 -11.75 5.13
CA TYR A 5 11.73 -11.08 4.36
C TYR A 5 11.59 -11.65 2.95
N ILE A 6 12.71 -11.75 2.23
CA ILE A 6 12.74 -12.32 0.87
C ILE A 6 12.25 -13.78 0.88
N LEU A 7 12.69 -14.58 1.86
CA LEU A 7 12.26 -15.96 2.00
C LEU A 7 10.74 -16.07 2.16
N PHE A 8 10.14 -15.30 3.08
CA PHE A 8 8.69 -15.33 3.27
C PHE A 8 7.93 -14.79 2.07
N LEU A 9 8.45 -13.78 1.37
CA LEU A 9 7.87 -13.29 0.12
C LEU A 9 7.86 -14.36 -0.97
N VAL A 10 8.97 -15.08 -1.16
CA VAL A 10 9.07 -16.19 -2.13
C VAL A 10 8.09 -17.31 -1.75
N LEU A 11 8.01 -17.67 -0.47
CA LEU A 11 7.05 -18.67 0.01
C LEU A 11 5.59 -18.22 -0.20
N ALA A 12 5.29 -16.94 0.04
CA ALA A 12 3.95 -16.40 -0.21
C ALA A 12 3.59 -16.44 -1.71
N LEU A 13 4.53 -16.13 -2.60
CA LEU A 13 4.35 -16.24 -4.05
C LEU A 13 4.17 -17.71 -4.49
N TRP A 14 4.95 -18.62 -3.94
CA TRP A 14 4.85 -20.06 -4.24
C TRP A 14 3.51 -20.67 -3.79
N HIS A 15 3.00 -20.24 -2.63
CA HIS A 15 1.75 -20.72 -2.06
C HIS A 15 0.52 -19.90 -2.44
N ARG A 16 0.62 -18.93 -3.37
CA ARG A 16 -0.43 -17.93 -3.70
C ARG A 16 -1.80 -18.52 -4.07
N ASN A 17 -1.85 -19.76 -4.52
CA ASN A 17 -3.09 -20.46 -4.90
C ASN A 17 -3.51 -21.54 -3.89
N LYS A 18 -2.77 -21.70 -2.77
CA LYS A 18 -3.03 -22.70 -1.72
C LYS A 18 -3.70 -22.06 -0.51
N ASN A 19 -4.33 -22.87 0.35
CA ASN A 19 -4.90 -22.38 1.61
C ASN A 19 -3.85 -21.82 2.59
N THR A 20 -2.61 -22.27 2.47
CA THR A 20 -1.46 -21.81 3.25
C THR A 20 -0.97 -20.40 2.87
N TYR A 21 -1.50 -19.82 1.81
CA TYR A 21 -1.15 -18.47 1.35
C TYR A 21 -1.29 -17.40 2.44
N ILE A 22 -2.37 -17.47 3.23
CA ILE A 22 -2.64 -16.51 4.29
C ILE A 22 -1.50 -16.47 5.33
N TYR A 23 -0.97 -17.63 5.70
CA TYR A 23 0.12 -17.70 6.69
C TYR A 23 1.41 -17.04 6.18
N PHE A 24 1.84 -17.38 4.97
CA PHE A 24 3.07 -16.82 4.41
C PHE A 24 2.93 -15.33 4.08
N LYS A 25 1.77 -14.89 3.60
CA LYS A 25 1.46 -13.48 3.39
C LYS A 25 1.53 -12.71 4.69
N THR A 26 0.88 -13.20 5.75
CA THR A 26 0.90 -12.57 7.08
C THR A 26 2.32 -12.54 7.67
N LEU A 27 3.09 -13.62 7.54
CA LEU A 27 4.48 -13.64 8.00
C LEU A 27 5.35 -12.60 7.28
N THR A 28 5.15 -12.43 5.96
CA THR A 28 5.84 -11.37 5.21
C THR A 28 5.45 -9.99 5.75
N SER A 29 4.16 -9.76 6.03
CA SER A 29 3.68 -8.49 6.57
C SER A 29 4.19 -8.24 8.00
N VAL A 30 4.22 -9.25 8.86
CA VAL A 30 4.83 -9.15 10.20
C VAL A 30 6.30 -8.77 10.10
N THR A 31 7.04 -9.30 9.11
CA THR A 31 8.47 -9.01 8.98
C THR A 31 8.73 -7.54 8.63
N PHE A 32 7.93 -6.87 7.81
CA PHE A 32 8.11 -5.43 7.56
C PHE A 32 7.72 -4.60 8.79
N VAL A 33 6.69 -4.99 9.55
CA VAL A 33 6.35 -4.32 10.83
C VAL A 33 7.50 -4.43 11.83
N VAL A 34 8.04 -5.64 12.03
CA VAL A 34 9.18 -5.87 12.92
C VAL A 34 10.41 -5.08 12.45
N THR A 35 10.64 -4.99 11.13
CA THR A 35 11.72 -4.16 10.56
C THR A 35 11.51 -2.68 10.90
N GLY A 36 10.28 -2.17 10.75
CA GLY A 36 9.93 -0.80 11.12
C GLY A 36 10.12 -0.53 12.61
N ILE A 37 9.67 -1.44 13.50
CA ILE A 37 9.86 -1.33 14.94
C ILE A 37 11.36 -1.33 15.29
N TYR A 38 12.16 -2.20 14.69
CA TYR A 38 13.60 -2.26 14.91
C TYR A 38 14.28 -0.92 14.58
N TYR A 39 13.99 -0.35 13.41
CA TYR A 39 14.51 0.96 13.03
C TYR A 39 13.91 2.08 13.88
N GLY A 40 12.64 2.00 14.24
CA GLY A 40 11.98 2.95 15.15
C GLY A 40 12.67 3.01 16.50
N TYR A 41 13.06 1.87 17.05
CA TYR A 41 13.81 1.79 18.31
C TYR A 41 15.20 2.42 18.17
N GLN A 42 15.94 2.12 17.09
CA GLN A 42 17.27 2.69 16.86
C GLN A 42 17.28 4.22 16.71
N ASN A 43 16.22 4.78 16.10
CA ASN A 43 16.16 6.21 15.78
C ASN A 43 15.16 6.99 16.66
N GLN A 44 14.60 6.35 17.69
CA GLN A 44 13.58 6.92 18.58
C GLN A 44 12.39 7.56 17.82
N ASN A 45 12.03 6.96 16.68
CA ASN A 45 10.96 7.44 15.79
C ASN A 45 9.95 6.32 15.49
N PHE A 46 8.76 6.42 16.06
CA PHE A 46 7.69 5.42 15.92
C PHE A 46 6.49 5.94 15.10
N MET A 47 6.59 7.13 14.50
CA MET A 47 5.44 7.81 13.85
C MET A 47 4.84 7.01 12.70
N LEU A 48 5.64 6.22 11.97
CA LEU A 48 5.16 5.40 10.84
C LEU A 48 4.72 3.98 11.25
N ILE A 49 4.89 3.58 12.50
CA ILE A 49 4.50 2.24 12.97
C ILE A 49 2.99 1.98 12.82
N PRO A 50 2.09 2.92 13.16
CA PRO A 50 0.65 2.71 12.95
C PRO A 50 0.29 2.46 11.47
N THR A 51 0.98 3.12 10.51
CA THR A 51 0.82 2.85 9.07
C THR A 51 1.16 1.40 8.73
N LEU A 52 2.31 0.90 9.21
CA LEU A 52 2.73 -0.48 8.95
C LEU A 52 1.79 -1.51 9.61
N ILE A 53 1.26 -1.22 10.80
CA ILE A 53 0.25 -2.06 11.46
C ILE A 53 -1.05 -2.05 10.64
N GLY A 54 -1.49 -0.91 10.15
CA GLY A 54 -2.67 -0.81 9.28
C GLY A 54 -2.51 -1.61 7.99
N PHE A 55 -1.31 -1.61 7.39
CA PHE A 55 -1.00 -2.47 6.23
C PHE A 55 -1.07 -3.96 6.59
N LEU A 56 -0.52 -4.37 7.73
CA LEU A 56 -0.62 -5.75 8.22
C LEU A 56 -2.09 -6.17 8.41
N ILE A 57 -2.91 -5.32 9.02
CA ILE A 57 -4.35 -5.58 9.20
C ILE A 57 -5.05 -5.72 7.84
N GLY A 58 -4.79 -4.79 6.91
CA GLY A 58 -5.29 -4.83 5.54
C GLY A 58 -4.92 -6.13 4.82
N ASP A 59 -3.68 -6.59 4.98
CA ASP A 59 -3.17 -7.83 4.39
C ASP A 59 -3.88 -9.08 4.92
N ILE A 60 -4.07 -9.16 6.24
CA ILE A 60 -4.79 -10.25 6.87
C ILE A 60 -6.23 -10.27 6.36
N MET A 61 -6.91 -9.13 6.37
CA MET A 61 -8.30 -9.02 5.92
C MET A 61 -8.46 -9.39 4.43
N LEU A 62 -7.56 -8.93 3.54
CA LEU A 62 -7.58 -9.32 2.12
C LEU A 62 -7.30 -10.80 1.88
N ALA A 63 -6.54 -11.45 2.77
CA ALA A 63 -6.21 -12.87 2.64
C ALA A 63 -7.31 -13.78 3.21
N THR A 64 -8.23 -13.27 4.00
CA THR A 64 -9.36 -14.04 4.54
C THR A 64 -10.37 -14.37 3.44
N LYS A 65 -11.14 -15.46 3.63
CA LYS A 65 -12.23 -15.86 2.72
C LYS A 65 -13.59 -15.28 3.11
N LEU A 66 -13.61 -14.20 3.91
CA LEU A 66 -14.86 -13.55 4.33
C LEU A 66 -15.56 -12.90 3.15
N ARG A 67 -16.90 -12.87 3.16
CA ARG A 67 -17.74 -12.32 2.07
C ARG A 67 -17.39 -10.86 1.72
N ARG A 68 -16.89 -10.07 2.69
CA ARG A 68 -16.52 -8.65 2.51
C ARG A 68 -15.04 -8.39 2.77
N SER A 69 -14.18 -9.40 2.61
CA SER A 69 -12.74 -9.29 2.90
C SER A 69 -12.07 -8.16 2.14
N PHE A 70 -12.47 -7.92 0.90
CA PHE A 70 -11.96 -6.81 0.10
C PHE A 70 -12.24 -5.44 0.75
N LEU A 71 -13.48 -5.21 1.22
CA LEU A 71 -13.88 -3.95 1.84
C LEU A 71 -13.16 -3.72 3.17
N TYR A 72 -13.05 -4.77 3.99
CA TYR A 72 -12.34 -4.70 5.27
C TYR A 72 -10.84 -4.49 5.07
N GLY A 73 -10.23 -5.17 4.09
CA GLY A 73 -8.84 -4.97 3.74
C GLY A 73 -8.55 -3.55 3.25
N MET A 74 -9.39 -3.04 2.34
CA MET A 74 -9.33 -1.66 1.86
C MET A 74 -9.49 -0.66 3.01
N GLY A 75 -10.38 -0.94 3.99
CA GLY A 75 -10.55 -0.12 5.19
C GLY A 75 -9.27 -0.05 6.04
N GLY A 76 -8.57 -1.18 6.23
CA GLY A 76 -7.28 -1.21 6.93
C GLY A 76 -6.21 -0.36 6.25
N PHE A 77 -6.09 -0.48 4.94
CA PHE A 77 -5.17 0.34 4.15
C PHE A 77 -5.55 1.82 4.15
N PHE A 78 -6.85 2.13 4.04
CA PHE A 78 -7.35 3.50 4.10
C PHE A 78 -6.98 4.20 5.42
N LEU A 79 -7.16 3.51 6.56
CA LEU A 79 -6.79 4.05 7.86
C LEU A 79 -5.26 4.23 8.00
N ALA A 80 -4.48 3.31 7.44
CA ALA A 80 -3.03 3.42 7.39
C ALA A 80 -2.58 4.65 6.59
N ASP A 81 -3.17 4.87 5.42
CA ASP A 81 -2.86 6.01 4.56
C ASP A 81 -3.33 7.34 5.18
N LEU A 82 -4.49 7.37 5.86
CA LEU A 82 -4.93 8.55 6.62
C LEU A 82 -3.94 8.91 7.72
N TRP A 83 -3.45 7.93 8.47
CA TRP A 83 -2.44 8.17 9.49
C TRP A 83 -1.15 8.70 8.86
N LEU A 84 -0.70 8.11 7.75
CA LEU A 84 0.48 8.58 7.04
C LEU A 84 0.33 10.02 6.55
N VAL A 85 -0.81 10.37 5.95
CA VAL A 85 -1.14 11.74 5.52
C VAL A 85 -1.07 12.71 6.71
N TYR A 86 -1.66 12.33 7.85
CA TYR A 86 -1.61 13.12 9.07
C TYR A 86 -0.17 13.39 9.53
N VAL A 87 0.67 12.35 9.59
CA VAL A 87 2.09 12.48 9.98
C VAL A 87 2.84 13.38 9.01
N LEU A 88 2.65 13.21 7.71
CA LEU A 88 3.37 13.97 6.69
C LEU A 88 2.95 15.44 6.64
N TYR A 89 1.68 15.75 6.88
CA TYR A 89 1.23 17.15 7.02
C TYR A 89 1.71 17.81 8.31
N GLY A 90 2.11 17.05 9.31
CA GLY A 90 2.85 17.58 10.46
C GLY A 90 4.30 18.00 10.14
N LEU A 91 4.84 17.50 9.01
CA LEU A 91 6.23 17.75 8.60
C LEU A 91 6.37 18.81 7.51
N LYS A 92 5.38 18.96 6.64
CA LYS A 92 5.39 19.97 5.57
C LYS A 92 4.04 20.70 5.47
N PRO A 93 4.04 21.97 4.99
CA PRO A 93 2.77 22.68 4.74
C PRO A 93 1.96 22.01 3.63
N VAL A 94 0.64 22.12 3.73
CA VAL A 94 -0.29 21.70 2.68
C VAL A 94 -0.12 22.61 1.47
N THR A 95 -0.01 22.04 0.29
CA THR A 95 0.10 22.76 -0.97
C THR A 95 -0.98 22.33 -1.97
N VAL A 96 -1.31 23.18 -2.93
CA VAL A 96 -2.26 22.85 -4.00
C VAL A 96 -1.76 21.64 -4.82
N TYR A 97 -0.47 21.50 -4.97
CA TYR A 97 0.16 20.38 -5.71
C TYR A 97 -0.15 19.02 -5.09
N ASP A 98 -0.38 18.94 -3.78
CA ASP A 98 -0.73 17.70 -3.09
C ASP A 98 -2.05 17.10 -3.62
N PHE A 99 -2.96 17.96 -4.07
CA PHE A 99 -4.28 17.55 -4.56
C PHE A 99 -4.32 17.22 -6.06
N ILE A 100 -3.32 17.62 -6.84
CA ILE A 100 -3.30 17.39 -8.31
C ILE A 100 -3.36 15.89 -8.61
N LEU A 101 -2.48 15.09 -7.99
CA LEU A 101 -2.47 13.64 -8.19
C LEU A 101 -3.81 13.01 -7.76
N SER A 102 -4.39 13.48 -6.66
CA SER A 102 -5.66 12.98 -6.14
C SER A 102 -6.82 13.26 -7.11
N MET A 103 -6.84 14.43 -7.73
CA MET A 103 -7.83 14.76 -8.76
C MET A 103 -7.65 13.90 -10.02
N LEU A 104 -6.39 13.72 -10.47
CA LEU A 104 -6.08 12.84 -11.61
C LEU A 104 -6.52 11.40 -11.34
N VAL A 105 -6.31 10.87 -10.13
CA VAL A 105 -6.73 9.51 -9.75
C VAL A 105 -8.25 9.40 -9.76
N ILE A 106 -9.00 10.39 -9.26
CA ILE A 106 -10.46 10.39 -9.31
C ILE A 106 -10.97 10.36 -10.76
N VAL A 107 -10.41 11.22 -11.62
CA VAL A 107 -10.76 11.27 -13.04
C VAL A 107 -10.46 9.91 -13.70
N PHE A 108 -9.28 9.35 -13.45
CA PHE A 108 -8.87 8.06 -14.00
C PHE A 108 -9.78 6.90 -13.54
N VAL A 109 -10.11 6.81 -12.25
CA VAL A 109 -11.06 5.80 -11.74
C VAL A 109 -12.44 5.97 -12.37
N ASN A 110 -12.89 7.22 -12.58
CA ASN A 110 -14.15 7.48 -13.26
C ASN A 110 -14.11 7.01 -14.72
N MET A 111 -13.07 7.34 -15.47
CA MET A 111 -12.91 6.92 -16.87
C MET A 111 -12.87 5.38 -16.99
N ILE A 112 -12.07 4.72 -16.15
CA ILE A 112 -11.97 3.24 -16.16
C ILE A 112 -13.30 2.60 -15.78
N SER A 113 -14.03 3.18 -14.84
CA SER A 113 -15.34 2.64 -14.42
C SER A 113 -16.40 2.60 -15.52
N GLN A 114 -16.20 3.35 -16.61
CA GLN A 114 -17.07 3.34 -17.79
C GLN A 114 -16.74 2.20 -18.76
N ASN A 115 -15.59 1.53 -18.60
CA ASN A 115 -15.20 0.43 -19.47
C ASN A 115 -16.11 -0.79 -19.21
N PRO A 116 -16.73 -1.40 -20.25
CA PRO A 116 -17.63 -2.55 -20.09
C PRO A 116 -16.98 -3.79 -19.46
N LYS A 117 -15.63 -3.91 -19.51
CA LYS A 117 -14.87 -4.99 -18.87
C LYS A 117 -14.59 -4.74 -17.39
N MET A 118 -14.91 -3.54 -16.87
CA MET A 118 -14.65 -3.13 -15.50
C MET A 118 -15.95 -3.17 -14.68
N HIS A 119 -16.00 -4.03 -13.67
CA HIS A 119 -17.21 -4.25 -12.87
C HIS A 119 -17.01 -3.81 -11.42
N LEU A 120 -16.97 -2.48 -11.18
CA LEU A 120 -16.78 -1.93 -9.83
C LEU A 120 -18.02 -2.05 -8.94
N GLY A 121 -19.23 -1.99 -9.50
CA GLY A 121 -20.49 -2.07 -8.76
C GLY A 121 -20.54 -1.10 -7.58
N HIS A 122 -20.94 -1.61 -6.41
CA HIS A 122 -21.03 -0.83 -5.17
C HIS A 122 -19.67 -0.43 -4.56
N TYR A 123 -18.55 -0.98 -5.05
CA TYR A 123 -17.20 -0.58 -4.61
C TYR A 123 -16.73 0.75 -5.23
N LYS A 124 -17.42 1.28 -6.25
CA LYS A 124 -17.01 2.51 -6.92
C LYS A 124 -16.84 3.69 -5.95
N LYS A 125 -17.83 3.94 -5.07
CA LYS A 125 -17.78 5.04 -4.10
C LYS A 125 -16.63 4.89 -3.08
N PRO A 126 -16.47 3.74 -2.38
CA PRO A 126 -15.31 3.51 -1.52
C PRO A 126 -13.96 3.68 -2.21
N MET A 127 -13.83 3.27 -3.48
CA MET A 127 -12.60 3.41 -4.24
C MET A 127 -12.21 4.86 -4.54
N TYR A 128 -13.17 5.77 -4.71
CA TYR A 128 -12.86 7.19 -4.84
C TYR A 128 -12.23 7.75 -3.56
N GLY A 129 -12.84 7.46 -2.40
CA GLY A 129 -12.31 7.91 -1.11
C GLY A 129 -10.92 7.33 -0.82
N TYR A 130 -10.77 6.03 -1.05
CA TYR A 130 -9.49 5.34 -0.88
C TYR A 130 -8.41 5.89 -1.83
N GLY A 131 -8.70 5.97 -3.13
CA GLY A 131 -7.75 6.48 -4.13
C GLY A 131 -7.35 7.93 -3.88
N PHE A 132 -8.27 8.76 -3.36
CA PHE A 132 -7.99 10.13 -2.96
C PHE A 132 -6.96 10.19 -1.83
N VAL A 133 -7.17 9.44 -0.74
CA VAL A 133 -6.27 9.44 0.42
C VAL A 133 -4.92 8.82 0.07
N LEU A 134 -4.90 7.70 -0.64
CA LEU A 134 -3.67 7.05 -1.10
C LEU A 134 -2.83 8.01 -1.97
N SER A 135 -3.46 8.71 -2.91
CA SER A 135 -2.73 9.66 -3.77
C SER A 135 -2.22 10.89 -3.00
N LEU A 136 -2.95 11.35 -1.97
CA LEU A 136 -2.43 12.36 -1.04
C LEU A 136 -1.19 11.86 -0.30
N ALA A 137 -1.21 10.62 0.20
CA ALA A 137 -0.06 10.03 0.88
C ALA A 137 1.18 9.95 -0.03
N VAL A 138 0.98 9.57 -1.31
CA VAL A 138 2.05 9.55 -2.31
C VAL A 138 2.59 10.95 -2.59
N SER A 139 1.72 11.92 -2.89
CA SER A 139 2.12 13.31 -3.15
C SER A 139 2.89 13.91 -1.99
N ASN A 140 2.39 13.69 -0.76
CA ASN A 140 3.04 14.21 0.45
C ASN A 140 4.40 13.56 0.71
N SER A 141 4.53 12.24 0.52
CA SER A 141 5.82 11.57 0.68
C SER A 141 6.86 12.07 -0.33
N MET A 142 6.45 12.30 -1.59
CA MET A 142 7.30 12.93 -2.60
C MET A 142 7.63 14.38 -2.24
N GLY A 143 6.64 15.15 -1.75
CA GLY A 143 6.85 16.54 -1.30
C GLY A 143 7.83 16.63 -0.14
N CYS A 144 7.76 15.72 0.84
CA CYS A 144 8.75 15.64 1.92
C CYS A 144 10.16 15.33 1.38
N TYR A 145 10.28 14.42 0.40
CA TYR A 145 11.56 14.16 -0.23
C TYR A 145 12.13 15.38 -0.95
N LEU A 146 11.31 16.10 -1.71
CA LEU A 146 11.75 17.32 -2.42
C LEU A 146 12.14 18.44 -1.45
N LEU A 147 11.49 18.51 -0.28
CA LEU A 147 11.77 19.55 0.72
C LEU A 147 13.04 19.24 1.55
N TYR A 148 13.21 18.01 1.98
CA TYR A 148 14.26 17.62 2.93
C TYR A 148 15.46 16.92 2.30
N GLY A 149 15.32 16.31 1.10
CA GLY A 149 16.39 15.64 0.35
C GLY A 149 17.04 14.44 1.03
N THR A 150 16.47 13.92 2.13
CA THR A 150 17.09 12.85 2.90
C THR A 150 16.78 11.46 2.33
N LYS A 151 17.66 10.51 2.62
CA LYS A 151 17.49 9.12 2.19
C LYS A 151 16.23 8.47 2.79
N SER A 152 15.82 8.86 4.00
CA SER A 152 14.58 8.44 4.63
C SER A 152 13.37 8.80 3.78
N TYR A 153 13.25 10.06 3.41
CA TYR A 153 12.12 10.51 2.58
C TYR A 153 12.18 9.96 1.15
N LEU A 154 13.37 9.72 0.60
CA LEU A 154 13.50 9.01 -0.69
C LEU A 154 12.93 7.59 -0.59
N LEU A 155 13.31 6.83 0.47
CA LEU A 155 12.79 5.48 0.67
C LEU A 155 11.28 5.47 0.90
N LEU A 156 10.76 6.46 1.64
CA LEU A 156 9.33 6.62 1.86
C LEU A 156 8.59 6.91 0.55
N ALA A 157 9.08 7.88 -0.24
CA ALA A 157 8.48 8.26 -1.53
C ALA A 157 8.49 7.11 -2.53
N LEU A 158 9.63 6.41 -2.67
CA LEU A 158 9.72 5.22 -3.53
C LEU A 158 8.81 4.10 -3.03
N GLY A 159 8.78 3.86 -1.72
CA GLY A 159 7.91 2.87 -1.10
C GLY A 159 6.43 3.14 -1.38
N MET A 160 6.00 4.39 -1.22
CA MET A 160 4.64 4.82 -1.53
C MET A 160 4.31 4.76 -3.02
N ALA A 161 5.26 5.06 -3.91
CA ALA A 161 5.07 4.91 -5.36
C ALA A 161 4.87 3.44 -5.74
N PHE A 162 5.67 2.51 -5.21
CA PHE A 162 5.49 1.08 -5.42
C PHE A 162 4.15 0.57 -4.87
N TYR A 163 3.79 1.01 -3.67
CA TYR A 163 2.51 0.68 -3.05
C TYR A 163 1.32 1.17 -3.90
N PHE A 164 1.37 2.40 -4.40
CA PHE A 164 0.37 2.98 -5.28
C PHE A 164 0.18 2.16 -6.57
N VAL A 165 1.27 1.78 -7.24
CA VAL A 165 1.22 0.89 -8.42
C VAL A 165 0.59 -0.45 -8.07
N SER A 166 0.94 -1.03 -6.92
CA SER A 166 0.33 -2.26 -6.44
C SER A 166 -1.18 -2.16 -6.33
N ASP A 167 -1.70 -1.05 -5.82
CA ASP A 167 -3.14 -0.88 -5.61
C ASP A 167 -3.91 -0.66 -6.92
N PHE A 168 -3.29 -0.03 -7.92
CA PHE A 168 -3.83 -0.05 -9.28
C PHE A 168 -3.94 -1.49 -9.82
N LEU A 169 -2.89 -2.29 -9.66
CA LEU A 169 -2.90 -3.69 -10.09
C LEU A 169 -3.94 -4.50 -9.30
N LEU A 170 -4.14 -4.19 -8.01
CA LEU A 170 -5.17 -4.80 -7.17
C LEU A 170 -6.57 -4.52 -7.73
N MET A 171 -6.86 -3.27 -8.10
CA MET A 171 -8.11 -2.86 -8.70
C MET A 171 -8.38 -3.66 -10.00
N PHE A 172 -7.40 -3.73 -10.90
CA PHE A 172 -7.53 -4.53 -12.13
C PHE A 172 -7.71 -6.02 -11.84
N GLN A 173 -6.97 -6.59 -10.90
CA GLN A 173 -7.08 -8.00 -10.52
C GLN A 173 -8.49 -8.38 -10.06
N TYR A 174 -9.16 -7.50 -9.31
CA TYR A 174 -10.48 -7.80 -8.73
C TYR A 174 -11.64 -7.48 -9.67
N PHE A 175 -11.55 -6.40 -10.44
CA PHE A 175 -12.69 -5.81 -11.13
C PHE A 175 -12.61 -5.84 -12.66
N TYR A 176 -11.45 -6.14 -13.24
CA TYR A 176 -11.28 -6.20 -14.68
C TYR A 176 -11.31 -7.66 -15.18
N LYS A 177 -12.15 -7.91 -16.20
CA LYS A 177 -12.17 -9.23 -16.87
C LYS A 177 -10.94 -9.39 -17.75
N THR A 178 -9.97 -10.21 -17.32
CA THR A 178 -8.73 -10.50 -18.05
C THR A 178 -8.29 -11.95 -17.85
N GLN A 179 -7.62 -12.50 -18.86
CA GLN A 179 -6.92 -13.80 -18.79
C GLN A 179 -5.60 -13.73 -18.00
N TYR A 180 -5.06 -12.53 -17.79
CA TYR A 180 -3.77 -12.30 -17.10
C TYR A 180 -3.90 -12.12 -15.58
N ARG A 181 -4.97 -12.65 -14.97
CA ARG A 181 -5.27 -12.45 -13.54
C ARG A 181 -4.15 -12.94 -12.62
N ASP A 182 -3.50 -14.05 -12.95
CA ASP A 182 -2.38 -14.58 -12.14
C ASP A 182 -1.12 -13.71 -12.26
N ALA A 183 -0.82 -13.19 -13.45
CA ALA A 183 0.29 -12.25 -13.63
C ALA A 183 0.05 -10.95 -12.83
N LEU A 184 -1.17 -10.40 -12.86
CA LEU A 184 -1.56 -9.25 -12.05
C LEU A 184 -1.40 -9.52 -10.55
N LYS A 185 -1.77 -10.72 -10.09
CA LYS A 185 -1.61 -11.13 -8.69
C LYS A 185 -0.14 -11.16 -8.25
N ILE A 186 0.74 -11.68 -9.09
CA ILE A 186 2.19 -11.73 -8.82
C ILE A 186 2.77 -10.32 -8.82
N ALA A 187 2.51 -9.54 -9.88
CA ALA A 187 3.03 -8.18 -10.01
C ALA A 187 2.58 -7.30 -8.83
N LYS A 188 1.28 -7.32 -8.50
CA LYS A 188 0.74 -6.61 -7.34
C LYS A 188 1.48 -6.97 -6.05
N MET A 189 1.69 -8.28 -5.79
CA MET A 189 2.37 -8.71 -4.56
C MET A 189 3.81 -8.21 -4.50
N LEU A 190 4.55 -8.27 -5.61
CA LEU A 190 5.93 -7.79 -5.68
C LEU A 190 5.99 -6.28 -5.40
N PHE A 191 5.20 -5.48 -6.13
CA PHE A 191 5.15 -4.03 -5.93
C PHE A 191 4.76 -3.67 -4.50
N TYR A 192 3.71 -4.30 -3.97
CA TYR A 192 3.23 -4.06 -2.61
C TYR A 192 4.30 -4.34 -1.56
N PHE A 193 4.87 -5.54 -1.55
CA PHE A 193 5.82 -5.92 -0.52
C PHE A 193 7.14 -5.16 -0.65
N ILE A 194 7.63 -4.88 -1.86
CA ILE A 194 8.78 -3.97 -2.04
C ILE A 194 8.46 -2.60 -1.44
N GLY A 195 7.30 -2.03 -1.76
CA GLY A 195 6.85 -0.74 -1.24
C GLY A 195 6.78 -0.72 0.29
N ALA A 196 6.07 -1.66 0.90
CA ALA A 196 5.91 -1.76 2.35
C ALA A 196 7.26 -1.92 3.08
N TYR A 197 8.19 -2.70 2.51
CA TYR A 197 9.52 -2.86 3.07
C TYR A 197 10.36 -1.57 2.99
N LEU A 198 10.28 -0.83 1.88
CA LEU A 198 10.94 0.48 1.74
C LEU A 198 10.38 1.50 2.74
N ILE A 199 9.05 1.52 2.95
CA ILE A 199 8.41 2.35 3.98
C ILE A 199 8.92 1.97 5.38
N ALA A 200 9.03 0.67 5.70
CA ALA A 200 9.60 0.24 6.97
C ALA A 200 11.06 0.66 7.14
N CYS A 201 11.87 0.58 6.06
CA CYS A 201 13.27 1.01 6.07
C CYS A 201 13.43 2.54 6.15
N SER A 202 12.44 3.33 5.76
CA SER A 202 12.50 4.79 5.83
C SER A 202 12.56 5.33 7.26
N ILE A 203 12.09 4.55 8.24
CA ILE A 203 12.13 4.92 9.66
C ILE A 203 13.57 4.99 10.18
N GLY A 204 14.50 4.30 9.54
CA GLY A 204 15.84 4.02 10.05
C GLY A 204 16.96 4.89 9.56
N ARG A 205 16.68 6.00 8.85
CA ARG A 205 17.80 6.76 8.24
C ARG A 205 17.53 8.24 8.16
#